data_63afb8c14f06e8f6105cde6fafb309b8
#
_entry.id   63afb8c14f06e8f6105cde6fafb309b8
#
_cell.length_a   1.000
_cell.length_b   1.000
_cell.length_c   1.000
_cell.angle_alpha   90.00
_cell.angle_beta   90.00
_cell.angle_gamma   90.00
#
_symmetry.space_group_name_H-M   'P 1'
#
loop_
_entity.id
_entity.type
_entity.pdbx_description
1 polymer ?
#
loop_
_entity_poly.entity_id
_entity_poly.type
_entity_poly.pdbx_seq_one_letter_code
_entity_poly.pdbx_strand_id
1 'polypeptide(L)'
;YRASHSIEATGDSNGMVVEGITIADFTHFSVRLITTNNRVEWVKTIGAWTYNCDGISVFHYSTVKNCFIWANDDSIKVYRDGITFEDIVCWQLTNGNIIQMAWNDADAKDVTVRRVDILHADWNNNQFNRGVLGFVGNRYEYENNDNYLENYLIEDVVTETPVPVVLRVSPQAGYVSTVDGLTLRNWNVRQRDNGYKNYLYCSSPDHPFDNFVFNGTKLTAQNWEQLMNMQTQFIETPTFK
;
A
#
# COMPACT_ATOMS: atom_id res chain seq x y z
N TYR A 1 2.25 9.83 -26.74
CA TYR A 1 3.17 8.94 -25.98
C TYR A 1 2.29 7.89 -25.31
N ARG A 2 2.33 6.65 -25.73
CA ARG A 2 1.75 5.55 -24.94
C ARG A 2 2.77 5.23 -23.84
N ALA A 3 2.39 5.48 -22.60
CA ALA A 3 3.17 4.99 -21.48
C ALA A 3 3.25 3.45 -21.58
N SER A 4 4.44 2.90 -21.54
CA SER A 4 4.66 1.46 -21.56
C SER A 4 5.31 1.05 -20.24
N HIS A 5 4.93 -0.11 -19.74
CA HIS A 5 5.63 -0.72 -18.61
C HIS A 5 7.05 -1.10 -19.01
N SER A 6 8.02 -0.99 -18.10
CA SER A 6 9.40 -1.37 -18.43
C SER A 6 9.54 -2.89 -18.52
N ILE A 7 8.94 -3.61 -17.58
CA ILE A 7 8.83 -5.06 -17.62
C ILE A 7 7.37 -5.42 -17.38
N GLU A 8 6.80 -6.15 -18.30
CA GLU A 8 5.42 -6.63 -18.19
C GLU A 8 5.33 -8.11 -18.55
N ALA A 9 4.59 -8.86 -17.73
CA ALA A 9 4.17 -10.22 -18.06
C ALA A 9 2.64 -10.30 -17.90
N THR A 10 1.99 -10.85 -18.93
CA THR A 10 0.54 -11.02 -19.02
C THR A 10 0.20 -12.43 -19.50
N GLY A 11 -1.07 -12.83 -19.36
CA GLY A 11 -1.56 -14.12 -19.84
C GLY A 11 -1.28 -15.27 -18.88
N ASP A 12 -1.11 -16.46 -19.41
CA ASP A 12 -1.05 -17.72 -18.65
C ASP A 12 0.36 -18.07 -18.15
N SER A 13 1.34 -17.19 -18.28
CA SER A 13 2.68 -17.41 -17.78
C SER A 13 2.71 -17.42 -16.26
N ASN A 14 3.41 -18.38 -15.68
CA ASN A 14 3.59 -18.49 -14.24
C ASN A 14 5.08 -18.54 -13.90
N GLY A 15 5.42 -18.08 -12.68
CA GLY A 15 6.77 -18.21 -12.17
C GLY A 15 7.78 -17.33 -12.89
N MET A 16 7.38 -16.15 -13.32
CA MET A 16 8.31 -15.17 -13.90
C MET A 16 9.35 -14.73 -12.88
N VAL A 17 10.60 -14.61 -13.33
CA VAL A 17 11.71 -14.16 -12.49
C VAL A 17 12.31 -12.88 -13.08
N VAL A 18 12.40 -11.85 -12.24
CA VAL A 18 13.10 -10.59 -12.54
C VAL A 18 14.14 -10.38 -11.45
N GLU A 19 15.41 -10.41 -11.81
CA GLU A 19 16.48 -10.43 -10.82
C GLU A 19 17.72 -9.64 -11.26
N GLY A 20 18.34 -8.92 -10.29
CA GLY A 20 19.68 -8.35 -10.43
C GLY A 20 19.79 -7.18 -11.40
N ILE A 21 18.72 -6.43 -11.64
CA ILE A 21 18.70 -5.35 -12.64
C ILE A 21 18.39 -3.98 -12.03
N THR A 22 18.77 -2.96 -12.76
CA THR A 22 18.33 -1.57 -12.50
C THR A 22 17.43 -1.13 -13.65
N ILE A 23 16.25 -0.63 -13.30
CA ILE A 23 15.28 -0.02 -14.24
C ILE A 23 15.32 1.48 -14.00
N ALA A 24 15.70 2.23 -15.03
CA ALA A 24 15.86 3.67 -14.94
C ALA A 24 14.92 4.42 -15.88
N ASP A 25 14.49 5.62 -15.45
CA ASP A 25 13.70 6.56 -16.26
C ASP A 25 12.43 5.95 -16.88
N PHE A 26 11.73 5.15 -16.10
CA PHE A 26 10.49 4.53 -16.54
C PHE A 26 9.31 5.53 -16.51
N THR A 27 8.34 5.32 -17.41
CA THR A 27 7.22 6.24 -17.65
C THR A 27 5.86 5.69 -17.22
N HIS A 28 5.79 4.47 -16.73
CA HIS A 28 4.61 3.82 -16.18
C HIS A 28 5.07 2.82 -15.11
N PHE A 29 4.53 1.60 -15.02
CA PHE A 29 5.06 0.64 -14.04
C PHE A 29 6.50 0.26 -14.37
N SER A 30 7.35 0.21 -13.35
CA SER A 30 8.69 -0.34 -13.51
C SER A 30 8.63 -1.85 -13.77
N VAL A 31 7.89 -2.59 -12.94
CA VAL A 31 7.62 -4.03 -13.08
C VAL A 31 6.13 -4.27 -12.88
N ARG A 32 5.50 -4.92 -13.84
CA ARG A 32 4.10 -5.32 -13.79
C ARG A 32 3.92 -6.77 -14.22
N LEU A 33 3.84 -7.67 -13.26
CA LEU A 33 3.69 -9.11 -13.50
C LEU A 33 2.28 -9.55 -13.10
N ILE A 34 1.34 -9.53 -14.05
CA ILE A 34 -0.06 -9.96 -13.84
C ILE A 34 -0.27 -11.46 -14.05
N THR A 35 0.75 -12.23 -13.76
CA THR A 35 0.82 -13.68 -13.74
C THR A 35 1.04 -14.16 -12.31
N THR A 36 1.00 -15.44 -12.03
CA THR A 36 1.09 -15.98 -10.67
C THR A 36 2.48 -16.54 -10.34
N ASN A 37 2.78 -16.67 -9.04
CA ASN A 37 4.02 -17.28 -8.52
C ASN A 37 5.31 -16.62 -9.03
N ASN A 38 5.29 -15.29 -9.18
CA ASN A 38 6.46 -14.56 -9.68
C ASN A 38 7.47 -14.31 -8.56
N ARG A 39 8.72 -14.10 -8.95
CA ARG A 39 9.81 -13.70 -8.06
C ARG A 39 10.52 -12.48 -8.62
N VAL A 40 10.61 -11.43 -7.80
CA VAL A 40 11.36 -10.20 -8.12
C VAL A 40 12.40 -10.01 -7.03
N GLU A 41 13.68 -10.00 -7.37
CA GLU A 41 14.74 -9.86 -6.39
C GLU A 41 15.91 -9.00 -6.90
N TRP A 42 16.51 -8.24 -5.98
CA TRP A 42 17.67 -7.40 -6.28
C TRP A 42 17.40 -6.41 -7.42
N VAL A 43 16.19 -5.89 -7.48
CA VAL A 43 15.79 -4.89 -8.49
C VAL A 43 15.86 -3.49 -7.88
N LYS A 44 16.44 -2.57 -8.65
CA LYS A 44 16.42 -1.14 -8.35
C LYS A 44 15.58 -0.42 -9.38
N THR A 45 14.59 0.37 -8.93
CA THR A 45 13.86 1.27 -9.79
C THR A 45 14.25 2.70 -9.46
N ILE A 46 14.64 3.50 -10.46
CA ILE A 46 15.09 4.88 -10.28
C ILE A 46 14.57 5.77 -11.41
N GLY A 47 14.36 7.06 -11.11
CA GLY A 47 13.94 8.03 -12.13
C GLY A 47 12.47 7.98 -12.51
N ALA A 48 11.59 7.77 -11.54
CA ALA A 48 10.14 7.84 -11.70
C ALA A 48 9.66 9.30 -11.71
N TRP A 49 9.88 10.02 -12.80
CA TRP A 49 9.69 11.49 -12.84
C TRP A 49 8.26 11.94 -13.13
N THR A 50 7.42 11.10 -13.69
CA THR A 50 6.06 11.44 -14.11
C THR A 50 5.00 10.76 -13.23
N TYR A 51 3.75 11.25 -13.29
CA TYR A 51 2.61 10.56 -12.67
C TYR A 51 2.43 9.17 -13.28
N ASN A 52 1.85 8.25 -12.52
CA ASN A 52 1.64 6.85 -12.86
C ASN A 52 2.94 6.05 -13.09
N CYS A 53 4.06 6.53 -12.54
CA CYS A 53 5.30 5.76 -12.46
C CYS A 53 5.28 4.89 -11.20
N ASP A 54 4.56 3.79 -11.28
CA ASP A 54 4.43 2.83 -10.20
C ASP A 54 5.70 2.01 -10.01
N GLY A 55 5.94 1.59 -8.80
CA GLY A 55 7.04 0.70 -8.48
C GLY A 55 6.81 -0.71 -9.00
N ILE A 56 6.69 -1.68 -8.09
CA ILE A 56 6.57 -3.10 -8.42
C ILE A 56 5.15 -3.59 -8.12
N SER A 57 4.51 -4.11 -9.16
CA SER A 57 3.19 -4.75 -9.09
C SER A 57 3.30 -6.22 -9.48
N VAL A 58 2.95 -7.10 -8.57
CA VAL A 58 2.91 -8.55 -8.80
C VAL A 58 1.54 -9.09 -8.44
N PHE A 59 1.20 -10.28 -8.94
CA PHE A 59 -0.07 -10.93 -8.69
C PHE A 59 0.08 -12.15 -7.77
N HIS A 60 -0.96 -12.96 -7.65
CA HIS A 60 -1.13 -14.01 -6.67
C HIS A 60 0.12 -14.84 -6.40
N TYR A 61 0.39 -15.08 -5.12
CA TYR A 61 1.45 -15.98 -4.61
C TYR A 61 2.87 -15.59 -5.05
N SER A 62 3.06 -14.31 -5.31
CA SER A 62 4.34 -13.77 -5.77
C SER A 62 5.16 -13.18 -4.63
N THR A 63 6.48 -13.16 -4.82
CA THR A 63 7.43 -12.65 -3.82
C THR A 63 8.31 -11.58 -4.41
N VAL A 64 8.50 -10.48 -3.68
CA VAL A 64 9.40 -9.37 -4.01
C VAL A 64 10.35 -9.18 -2.84
N LYS A 65 11.67 -9.26 -3.09
CA LYS A 65 12.68 -9.15 -2.02
C LYS A 65 13.88 -8.31 -2.44
N ASN A 66 14.53 -7.73 -1.41
CA ASN A 66 15.82 -7.05 -1.58
C ASN A 66 15.79 -5.98 -2.68
N CYS A 67 14.72 -5.17 -2.73
CA CYS A 67 14.52 -4.20 -3.79
C CYS A 67 14.63 -2.76 -3.28
N PHE A 68 15.16 -1.89 -4.12
CA PHE A 68 15.06 -0.44 -3.96
C PHE A 68 14.02 0.11 -4.93
N ILE A 69 13.01 0.79 -4.40
CA ILE A 69 11.88 1.30 -5.18
C ILE A 69 11.83 2.82 -5.06
N TRP A 70 12.19 3.51 -6.13
CA TRP A 70 11.91 4.93 -6.30
C TRP A 70 10.71 5.05 -7.25
N ALA A 71 9.58 5.49 -6.72
CA ALA A 71 8.32 5.59 -7.47
C ALA A 71 7.69 6.98 -7.36
N ASN A 72 6.89 7.35 -8.35
CA ASN A 72 6.03 8.55 -8.34
C ASN A 72 4.55 8.20 -8.46
N ASP A 73 4.20 6.98 -8.22
CA ASP A 73 2.87 6.46 -7.92
C ASP A 73 3.07 5.31 -6.92
N ASP A 74 2.17 4.37 -6.78
CA ASP A 74 2.26 3.34 -5.74
C ASP A 74 3.56 2.53 -5.81
N SER A 75 4.32 2.53 -4.72
CA SER A 75 5.60 1.79 -4.68
C SER A 75 5.40 0.28 -4.60
N ILE A 76 4.54 -0.17 -3.70
CA ILE A 76 4.24 -1.58 -3.38
C ILE A 76 2.75 -1.80 -3.56
N LYS A 77 2.36 -2.71 -4.46
CA LYS A 77 0.96 -3.05 -4.72
C LYS A 77 0.62 -4.45 -4.22
N VAL A 78 -0.29 -4.55 -3.26
CA VAL A 78 -0.62 -5.80 -2.55
C VAL A 78 -2.11 -6.12 -2.59
N TYR A 79 -2.70 -6.15 -3.76
CA TYR A 79 -4.14 -6.41 -3.95
C TYR A 79 -4.47 -7.77 -4.55
N ARG A 80 -3.66 -8.80 -4.28
CA ARG A 80 -3.91 -10.19 -4.67
C ARG A 80 -3.42 -11.13 -3.59
N ASP A 81 -3.94 -12.36 -3.57
CA ASP A 81 -3.66 -13.33 -2.53
C ASP A 81 -2.19 -13.74 -2.44
N GLY A 82 -1.74 -13.97 -1.22
CA GLY A 82 -0.46 -14.59 -0.94
C GLY A 82 0.77 -13.80 -1.38
N ILE A 83 0.64 -12.50 -1.61
CA ILE A 83 1.76 -11.63 -1.99
C ILE A 83 2.67 -11.39 -0.79
N THR A 84 3.98 -11.49 -1.02
CA THR A 84 5.00 -11.13 -0.03
C THR A 84 5.95 -10.07 -0.59
N PHE A 85 6.11 -8.97 0.15
CA PHE A 85 7.19 -8.00 -0.01
C PHE A 85 8.10 -8.02 1.20
N GLU A 86 9.42 -8.10 0.99
CA GLU A 86 10.39 -8.29 2.07
C GLU A 86 11.72 -7.60 1.75
N ASP A 87 12.31 -6.91 2.75
CA ASP A 87 13.58 -6.19 2.59
C ASP A 87 13.53 -5.13 1.48
N ILE A 88 12.59 -4.19 1.63
CA ILE A 88 12.32 -3.16 0.64
C ILE A 88 12.78 -1.80 1.14
N VAL A 89 13.46 -1.05 0.28
CA VAL A 89 13.80 0.35 0.52
C VAL A 89 13.00 1.23 -0.43
N CYS A 90 12.27 2.20 0.10
CA CYS A 90 11.38 3.06 -0.69
C CYS A 90 11.83 4.52 -0.71
N TRP A 91 11.75 5.13 -1.89
CA TRP A 91 11.80 6.57 -2.12
C TRP A 91 10.55 6.98 -2.89
N GLN A 92 9.62 7.64 -2.21
CA GLN A 92 8.33 8.03 -2.76
C GLN A 92 8.33 9.49 -3.17
N LEU A 93 7.91 9.77 -4.40
CA LEU A 93 7.68 11.13 -4.88
C LEU A 93 6.22 11.58 -4.60
N THR A 94 5.68 12.43 -5.45
CA THR A 94 4.52 13.27 -5.14
C THR A 94 3.16 12.60 -5.30
N ASN A 95 3.06 11.42 -5.85
CA ASN A 95 1.81 10.68 -6.09
C ASN A 95 1.86 9.28 -5.48
N GLY A 96 0.70 8.64 -5.33
CA GLY A 96 0.56 7.25 -4.88
C GLY A 96 0.85 6.98 -3.40
N ASN A 97 0.61 5.76 -2.99
CA ASN A 97 0.95 5.26 -1.66
C ASN A 97 2.24 4.44 -1.67
N ILE A 98 2.92 4.35 -0.54
CA ILE A 98 4.06 3.44 -0.44
C ILE A 98 3.57 2.00 -0.45
N ILE A 99 2.61 1.66 0.39
CA ILE A 99 1.97 0.34 0.43
C ILE A 99 0.51 0.53 0.04
N GLN A 100 0.16 0.13 -1.15
CA GLN A 100 -1.19 0.21 -1.69
C GLN A 100 -1.90 -1.13 -1.49
N MET A 101 -2.86 -1.18 -0.56
CA MET A 101 -3.63 -2.40 -0.24
C MET A 101 -4.69 -2.73 -1.27
N ALA A 102 -5.36 -1.70 -1.81
CA ALA A 102 -6.38 -1.85 -2.84
C ALA A 102 -6.52 -0.60 -3.68
N TRP A 103 -6.93 -0.79 -4.91
CA TRP A 103 -7.34 0.25 -5.84
C TRP A 103 -8.49 -0.28 -6.69
N ASN A 104 -9.66 0.36 -6.63
CA ASN A 104 -10.90 -0.12 -7.20
C ASN A 104 -11.32 -1.46 -6.61
N ASP A 105 -11.57 -2.45 -7.43
CA ASP A 105 -11.95 -3.77 -7.02
C ASP A 105 -10.69 -4.63 -6.75
N ALA A 106 -10.58 -5.05 -5.54
CA ALA A 106 -9.50 -5.95 -5.14
C ALA A 106 -9.95 -6.81 -3.96
N ASP A 107 -10.09 -8.09 -4.23
CA ASP A 107 -10.14 -9.09 -3.19
C ASP A 107 -8.74 -9.66 -2.99
N ALA A 108 -8.27 -9.63 -1.76
CA ALA A 108 -6.94 -10.16 -1.45
C ALA A 108 -6.87 -10.67 -0.02
N LYS A 109 -6.12 -11.74 0.17
CA LYS A 109 -5.88 -12.33 1.49
C LYS A 109 -4.46 -12.87 1.62
N ASP A 110 -4.07 -13.09 2.88
CA ASP A 110 -2.77 -13.70 3.22
C ASP A 110 -1.58 -12.91 2.66
N VAL A 111 -1.61 -11.60 2.84
CA VAL A 111 -0.58 -10.68 2.36
C VAL A 111 0.43 -10.40 3.46
N THR A 112 1.72 -10.40 3.11
CA THR A 112 2.82 -10.05 4.02
C THR A 112 3.68 -8.95 3.41
N VAL A 113 3.87 -7.85 4.16
CA VAL A 113 4.87 -6.82 3.86
C VAL A 113 5.74 -6.65 5.09
N ARG A 114 7.06 -6.83 4.96
CA ARG A 114 7.95 -6.75 6.11
C ARG A 114 9.34 -6.21 5.80
N ARG A 115 9.93 -5.57 6.79
CA ARG A 115 11.23 -4.90 6.72
C ARG A 115 11.28 -3.90 5.57
N VAL A 116 10.54 -2.79 5.76
CA VAL A 116 10.45 -1.70 4.79
C VAL A 116 11.09 -0.45 5.38
N ASP A 117 12.14 0.02 4.73
CA ASP A 117 12.78 1.30 5.02
C ASP A 117 12.27 2.37 4.07
N ILE A 118 11.62 3.39 4.62
CA ILE A 118 11.14 4.54 3.87
C ILE A 118 12.13 5.70 4.07
N LEU A 119 12.98 5.91 3.07
CA LEU A 119 13.99 6.97 3.12
C LEU A 119 13.35 8.35 2.96
N HIS A 120 12.34 8.45 2.12
CA HIS A 120 11.73 9.72 1.74
C HIS A 120 10.30 9.55 1.27
N ALA A 121 9.45 10.55 1.54
CA ALA A 121 8.13 10.70 0.91
C ALA A 121 7.84 12.20 0.71
N ASP A 122 7.51 12.58 -0.51
CA ASP A 122 7.40 13.99 -0.93
C ASP A 122 5.98 14.37 -1.38
N TRP A 123 4.96 13.93 -0.66
CA TRP A 123 3.60 14.38 -0.94
C TRP A 123 3.43 15.86 -0.58
N ASN A 124 3.02 16.63 -1.56
CA ASN A 124 2.85 18.08 -1.45
C ASN A 124 1.41 18.54 -1.23
N ASN A 125 0.48 17.62 -1.10
CA ASN A 125 -0.92 17.87 -0.77
C ASN A 125 -1.57 16.67 -0.08
N ASN A 126 -2.83 16.84 0.34
CA ASN A 126 -3.59 15.88 1.13
C ASN A 126 -4.59 15.10 0.27
N GLN A 127 -4.15 14.54 -0.86
CA GLN A 127 -5.04 13.74 -1.70
C GLN A 127 -5.25 12.33 -1.12
N PHE A 128 -6.34 11.69 -1.56
CA PHE A 128 -6.82 10.41 -1.03
C PHE A 128 -5.85 9.22 -1.26
N ASN A 129 -4.98 9.28 -2.25
CA ASN A 129 -4.02 8.21 -2.59
C ASN A 129 -2.58 8.55 -2.17
N ARG A 130 -2.38 9.19 -1.03
CA ARG A 130 -1.05 9.62 -0.56
C ARG A 130 -0.89 9.30 0.90
N GLY A 131 -0.15 8.27 1.19
CA GLY A 131 0.15 7.81 2.53
C GLY A 131 1.14 6.65 2.52
N VAL A 132 1.70 6.34 3.68
CA VAL A 132 2.55 5.15 3.79
C VAL A 132 1.73 3.89 3.56
N LEU A 133 0.57 3.79 4.19
CA LEU A 133 -0.40 2.73 3.95
C LEU A 133 -1.67 3.32 3.36
N GLY A 134 -2.05 2.85 2.19
CA GLY A 134 -3.23 3.29 1.48
C GLY A 134 -4.18 2.16 1.11
N PHE A 135 -5.46 2.42 1.30
CA PHE A 135 -6.56 1.64 0.79
C PHE A 135 -7.55 2.61 0.13
N VAL A 136 -7.67 2.52 -1.16
CA VAL A 136 -8.68 3.24 -1.92
C VAL A 136 -9.70 2.22 -2.37
N GLY A 137 -10.77 2.09 -1.62
CA GLY A 137 -11.93 1.31 -2.00
C GLY A 137 -12.50 1.82 -3.33
N ASN A 138 -13.45 1.17 -3.85
CA ASN A 138 -14.02 1.40 -5.18
C ASN A 138 -14.28 2.90 -5.44
N ARG A 139 -13.40 3.53 -6.21
CA ARG A 139 -13.43 4.97 -6.51
C ARG A 139 -14.33 5.29 -7.68
N TYR A 140 -14.51 4.35 -8.59
CA TYR A 140 -15.25 4.55 -9.81
C TYR A 140 -16.59 3.84 -9.74
N GLU A 141 -17.65 4.55 -10.06
CA GLU A 141 -19.04 4.08 -10.05
C GLU A 141 -19.33 2.91 -11.00
N TYR A 142 -18.30 2.41 -11.70
CA TYR A 142 -18.45 1.40 -12.74
C TYR A 142 -18.47 -0.03 -12.26
N GLU A 143 -18.02 -0.28 -11.04
CA GLU A 143 -17.82 -1.62 -10.54
C GLU A 143 -18.45 -1.75 -9.15
N ASN A 144 -19.62 -2.36 -9.09
CA ASN A 144 -20.33 -2.69 -7.86
C ASN A 144 -19.72 -3.92 -7.20
N ASN A 145 -18.42 -3.95 -7.00
CA ASN A 145 -17.78 -5.08 -6.39
C ASN A 145 -17.45 -4.78 -4.93
N ASP A 146 -17.84 -5.70 -4.08
CA ASP A 146 -17.46 -5.70 -2.68
C ASP A 146 -15.96 -6.03 -2.60
N ASN A 147 -15.16 -5.13 -2.06
CA ASN A 147 -13.76 -5.41 -1.79
C ASN A 147 -13.62 -6.14 -0.46
N TYR A 148 -12.88 -7.22 -0.47
CA TYR A 148 -12.60 -8.02 0.71
C TYR A 148 -11.10 -8.20 0.90
N LEU A 149 -10.56 -7.56 1.95
CA LEU A 149 -9.15 -7.64 2.32
C LEU A 149 -9.03 -8.38 3.65
N GLU A 150 -8.33 -9.50 3.64
CA GLU A 150 -8.24 -10.40 4.78
C GLU A 150 -6.81 -10.78 5.10
N ASN A 151 -6.48 -10.82 6.39
CA ASN A 151 -5.21 -11.34 6.88
C ASN A 151 -3.97 -10.66 6.29
N TYR A 152 -3.86 -9.35 6.52
CA TYR A 152 -2.70 -8.55 6.14
C TYR A 152 -1.73 -8.39 7.31
N LEU A 153 -0.50 -8.85 7.15
CA LEU A 153 0.61 -8.59 8.07
C LEU A 153 1.56 -7.57 7.45
N ILE A 154 1.64 -6.40 8.05
CA ILE A 154 2.60 -5.36 7.70
C ILE A 154 3.48 -5.09 8.91
N GLU A 155 4.76 -5.42 8.81
CA GLU A 155 5.65 -5.39 9.97
C GLU A 155 7.03 -4.82 9.67
N ASP A 156 7.67 -4.32 10.73
CA ASP A 156 9.02 -3.77 10.67
C ASP A 156 9.13 -2.65 9.62
N VAL A 157 8.21 -1.67 9.69
CA VAL A 157 8.20 -0.51 8.80
C VAL A 157 8.76 0.70 9.53
N VAL A 158 9.76 1.33 8.94
CA VAL A 158 10.41 2.51 9.51
C VAL A 158 10.49 3.65 8.49
N THR A 159 10.40 4.89 8.99
CA THR A 159 10.68 6.09 8.20
C THR A 159 11.97 6.75 8.68
N GLU A 160 12.95 6.93 7.80
CA GLU A 160 14.20 7.64 8.11
C GLU A 160 13.92 9.13 8.37
N THR A 161 13.05 9.73 7.59
CA THR A 161 12.56 11.09 7.77
C THR A 161 11.04 11.09 8.01
N PRO A 162 10.50 12.05 8.80
CA PRO A 162 9.06 12.14 8.98
C PRO A 162 8.33 12.38 7.67
N VAL A 163 7.28 11.60 7.44
CA VAL A 163 6.46 11.66 6.22
C VAL A 163 5.24 12.58 6.39
N PRO A 164 4.71 13.16 5.30
CA PRO A 164 3.53 14.03 5.39
C PRO A 164 2.26 13.33 5.85
N VAL A 165 2.03 12.09 5.40
CA VAL A 165 0.81 11.31 5.68
C VAL A 165 1.17 9.87 5.94
N VAL A 166 0.59 9.28 6.95
CA VAL A 166 0.86 7.88 7.34
C VAL A 166 -0.21 6.95 6.82
N LEU A 167 -1.49 7.25 7.09
CA LEU A 167 -2.61 6.38 6.76
C LEU A 167 -3.60 7.03 5.82
N ARG A 168 -4.01 6.27 4.82
CA ARG A 168 -5.11 6.56 3.89
C ARG A 168 -6.01 5.33 3.73
N VAL A 169 -6.40 4.74 4.82
CA VAL A 169 -7.22 3.53 4.83
C VAL A 169 -8.67 3.92 4.96
N SER A 170 -9.43 3.73 3.90
CA SER A 170 -10.82 4.16 3.81
C SER A 170 -11.67 3.15 3.06
N PRO A 171 -12.21 2.14 3.74
CA PRO A 171 -13.30 1.32 3.19
C PRO A 171 -14.49 2.22 2.86
N GLN A 172 -14.91 2.27 1.63
CA GLN A 172 -15.88 3.26 1.15
C GLN A 172 -17.33 2.77 1.27
N ALA A 173 -18.25 3.64 1.71
CA ALA A 173 -19.69 3.36 1.75
C ALA A 173 -20.29 3.21 0.35
N GLY A 174 -21.33 2.40 0.26
CA GLY A 174 -22.03 2.11 -1.00
C GLY A 174 -21.43 0.95 -1.78
N TYR A 175 -20.21 0.56 -1.43
CA TYR A 175 -19.56 -0.67 -1.86
C TYR A 175 -19.16 -1.42 -0.61
N VAL A 176 -19.44 -2.68 -0.50
CA VAL A 176 -19.05 -3.48 0.65
C VAL A 176 -17.53 -3.63 0.59
N SER A 177 -16.86 -2.91 1.47
CA SER A 177 -15.40 -3.02 1.63
C SER A 177 -15.13 -3.51 3.03
N THR A 178 -14.56 -4.68 3.16
CA THR A 178 -14.21 -5.27 4.44
C THR A 178 -12.69 -5.33 4.56
N VAL A 179 -12.19 -4.91 5.72
CA VAL A 179 -10.78 -5.11 6.10
C VAL A 179 -10.79 -5.92 7.39
N ASP A 180 -10.44 -7.20 7.29
CA ASP A 180 -10.40 -8.14 8.41
C ASP A 180 -8.99 -8.67 8.62
N GLY A 181 -8.51 -8.62 9.87
CA GLY A 181 -7.19 -9.13 10.20
C GLY A 181 -6.02 -8.28 9.72
N LEU A 182 -6.16 -6.97 9.70
CA LEU A 182 -5.02 -6.07 9.43
C LEU A 182 -4.14 -5.97 10.67
N THR A 183 -2.89 -6.40 10.55
CA THR A 183 -1.89 -6.31 11.62
C THR A 183 -0.75 -5.38 11.20
N LEU A 184 -0.58 -4.27 11.92
CA LEU A 184 0.60 -3.42 11.86
C LEU A 184 1.48 -3.71 13.06
N ARG A 185 2.68 -4.27 12.85
CA ARG A 185 3.60 -4.68 13.91
C ARG A 185 4.96 -4.01 13.76
N ASN A 186 5.56 -3.56 14.87
CA ASN A 186 6.79 -2.78 14.84
C ASN A 186 6.71 -1.60 13.85
N TRP A 187 5.57 -0.93 13.91
CA TRP A 187 5.25 0.20 13.03
C TRP A 187 5.89 1.46 13.60
N ASN A 188 7.05 1.85 13.06
CA ASN A 188 7.86 3.00 13.45
C ASN A 188 7.81 4.12 12.41
N VAL A 189 6.60 4.43 11.96
CA VAL A 189 6.36 5.47 10.96
C VAL A 189 6.10 6.80 11.66
N ARG A 190 6.91 7.80 11.35
CA ARG A 190 6.80 9.14 11.95
C ARG A 190 6.12 10.10 11.00
N GLN A 191 5.13 10.82 11.48
CA GLN A 191 4.47 11.87 10.71
C GLN A 191 5.16 13.22 10.91
N ARG A 192 5.24 14.00 9.82
CA ARG A 192 5.62 15.41 9.85
C ARG A 192 4.44 16.26 10.34
N ASP A 193 4.72 17.25 11.18
CA ASP A 193 3.74 18.27 11.51
C ASP A 193 3.59 19.25 10.33
N ASN A 194 2.60 19.04 9.50
CA ASN A 194 2.35 19.80 8.28
C ASN A 194 0.86 20.11 8.05
N GLY A 195 0.01 19.80 9.05
CA GLY A 195 -1.43 19.97 8.95
C GLY A 195 -2.15 18.99 8.01
N TYR A 196 -1.45 18.02 7.41
CA TYR A 196 -2.08 16.97 6.61
C TYR A 196 -2.74 15.93 7.49
N LYS A 197 -3.83 15.36 6.98
CA LYS A 197 -4.68 14.45 7.73
C LYS A 197 -4.41 13.01 7.34
N ASN A 198 -4.40 12.15 8.35
CA ASN A 198 -4.54 10.72 8.13
C ASN A 198 -6.03 10.36 8.09
N TYR A 199 -6.32 9.32 7.36
CA TYR A 199 -7.66 8.76 7.28
C TYR A 199 -7.63 7.31 7.73
N LEU A 200 -8.39 7.02 8.75
CA LEU A 200 -8.79 5.68 9.12
C LEU A 200 -10.31 5.72 9.23
N TYR A 201 -10.98 5.47 8.13
CA TYR A 201 -12.37 5.76 7.95
C TYR A 201 -13.13 4.55 7.43
N CYS A 202 -14.19 4.18 8.09
CA CYS A 202 -15.22 3.32 7.54
C CYS A 202 -16.51 4.14 7.40
N SER A 203 -17.01 4.21 6.20
CA SER A 203 -18.15 5.07 5.86
C SER A 203 -19.51 4.54 6.33
N SER A 204 -19.52 3.34 6.87
CA SER A 204 -20.71 2.72 7.44
C SER A 204 -20.37 1.88 8.66
N PRO A 205 -21.18 1.95 9.74
CA PRO A 205 -21.06 1.02 10.87
C PRO A 205 -21.18 -0.46 10.46
N ASP A 206 -21.78 -0.73 9.31
CA ASP A 206 -21.96 -2.07 8.78
C ASP A 206 -20.68 -2.64 8.16
N HIS A 207 -19.67 -1.81 7.92
CA HIS A 207 -18.38 -2.18 7.35
C HIS A 207 -17.23 -1.73 8.25
N PRO A 208 -17.15 -2.25 9.49
CA PRO A 208 -16.09 -1.90 10.42
C PRO A 208 -14.75 -2.49 10.00
N PHE A 209 -13.67 -2.02 10.62
CA PHE A 209 -12.42 -2.73 10.65
C PHE A 209 -12.53 -3.91 11.61
N ASP A 210 -12.49 -5.13 11.09
CA ASP A 210 -12.48 -6.34 11.90
C ASP A 210 -11.05 -6.76 12.23
N ASN A 211 -10.80 -7.12 13.49
CA ASN A 211 -9.50 -7.65 13.94
C ASN A 211 -8.28 -6.81 13.55
N PHE A 212 -8.40 -5.50 13.61
CA PHE A 212 -7.25 -4.61 13.38
C PHE A 212 -6.34 -4.60 14.61
N VAL A 213 -5.09 -5.04 14.44
CA VAL A 213 -4.07 -5.06 15.49
C VAL A 213 -2.97 -4.05 15.18
N PHE A 214 -2.67 -3.19 16.16
CA PHE A 214 -1.59 -2.20 16.07
C PHE A 214 -0.58 -2.44 17.19
N ASN A 215 0.66 -2.73 16.82
CA ASN A 215 1.77 -3.01 17.74
C ASN A 215 1.40 -3.99 18.86
N GLY A 216 0.71 -5.06 18.52
CA GLY A 216 0.33 -6.14 19.42
C GLY A 216 -0.97 -5.94 20.20
N THR A 217 -1.67 -4.82 19.99
CA THR A 217 -2.95 -4.55 20.66
C THR A 217 -4.06 -4.42 19.64
N LYS A 218 -5.16 -5.16 19.85
CA LYS A 218 -6.36 -5.03 19.02
C LYS A 218 -6.97 -3.65 19.21
N LEU A 219 -7.23 -2.95 18.10
CA LEU A 219 -7.90 -1.65 18.12
C LEU A 219 -9.39 -1.79 18.41
N THR A 220 -9.90 -0.82 19.16
CA THR A 220 -11.31 -0.67 19.51
C THR A 220 -11.71 0.78 19.45
N ALA A 221 -12.99 1.07 19.45
CA ALA A 221 -13.52 2.44 19.53
C ALA A 221 -13.00 3.24 20.75
N GLN A 222 -12.55 2.56 21.81
CA GLN A 222 -12.07 3.18 23.05
C GLN A 222 -10.57 3.44 23.06
N ASN A 223 -9.77 2.69 22.30
CA ASN A 223 -8.30 2.74 22.44
C ASN A 223 -7.54 3.18 21.20
N TRP A 224 -8.17 3.21 20.04
CA TRP A 224 -7.48 3.43 18.76
C TRP A 224 -6.75 4.78 18.70
N GLU A 225 -7.36 5.87 19.19
CA GLU A 225 -6.73 7.20 19.18
C GLU A 225 -5.44 7.22 19.99
N GLN A 226 -5.50 6.65 21.20
CA GLN A 226 -4.35 6.63 22.11
C GLN A 226 -3.24 5.72 21.59
N LEU A 227 -3.58 4.53 21.08
CA LEU A 227 -2.60 3.54 20.62
C LEU A 227 -1.92 3.96 19.33
N MET A 228 -2.64 4.51 18.42
CA MET A 228 -2.06 4.97 17.15
C MET A 228 -1.27 6.25 17.31
N ASN A 229 -1.51 7.05 18.36
CA ASN A 229 -0.80 8.28 18.79
C ASN A 229 -0.03 8.99 17.65
N MET A 230 -0.61 8.99 16.49
CA MET A 230 -0.13 9.77 15.38
C MET A 230 -0.67 11.17 15.62
N GLN A 231 0.09 12.21 15.39
CA GLN A 231 -0.43 13.59 15.37
C GLN A 231 -1.49 13.69 14.26
N THR A 232 -2.69 13.20 14.55
CA THR A 232 -3.64 12.84 13.55
C THR A 232 -4.91 13.60 13.74
N GLN A 233 -5.27 14.27 12.72
CA GLN A 233 -6.64 14.70 12.54
C GLN A 233 -7.34 13.61 11.72
N PHE A 234 -7.92 12.62 12.40
CA PHE A 234 -8.87 11.74 11.74
C PHE A 234 -10.13 12.55 11.41
N ILE A 235 -10.64 12.39 10.21
CA ILE A 235 -11.82 13.16 9.78
C ILE A 235 -13.08 12.55 10.35
N GLU A 236 -13.13 11.26 10.53
CA GLU A 236 -14.27 10.53 11.06
C GLU A 236 -13.82 9.41 12.00
N THR A 237 -14.67 9.06 12.94
CA THR A 237 -14.38 8.01 13.91
C THR A 237 -14.53 6.64 13.24
N PRO A 238 -13.47 5.84 13.18
CA PRO A 238 -13.57 4.50 12.62
C PRO A 238 -14.36 3.58 13.54
N THR A 239 -15.03 2.60 12.95
CA THR A 239 -15.70 1.53 13.69
C THR A 239 -14.80 0.29 13.67
N PHE A 240 -14.63 -0.32 14.84
CA PHE A 240 -13.83 -1.55 15.03
C PHE A 240 -14.72 -2.67 15.58
N LYS A 241 -14.44 -3.90 15.17
CA LYS A 241 -15.14 -5.10 15.63
C LYS A 241 -14.20 -6.17 16.12
#